data_e5b432a9b4cafde47ce911342f33d5fa
#
_entry.id   e5b432a9b4cafde47ce911342f33d5fa
#
_cell.length_a   1.000
_cell.length_b   1.000
_cell.length_c   1.000
_cell.angle_alpha   90.00
_cell.angle_beta   90.00
_cell.angle_gamma   90.00
#
_symmetry.space_group_name_H-M   'P 1'
#
loop_
_entity.id
_entity.type
_entity.pdbx_description
1 polymer ?
#
loop_
_entity_poly.entity_id
_entity_poly.type
_entity_poly.pdbx_seq_one_letter_code
_entity_poly.pdbx_strand_id
1 'polypeptide(L)'
;MLAIVFIPFHVIHKFMTVPVLDMGSKLSIYPIILGIGCYFYQAFKKRTTWIPKKYVYFVISLFVVQFFSTVNGLLVFPYWSSINIDQFEKLVKLVSLIPNSDSILNQDSNIIGIIWLSIKIIIKLMFNFLTTYGCSLWIISLYIRCKENVFKYFYKGIIGGALLCTIYSIVEYVHLFGGIWASIILTKINPLFYDVASSHNWWPPLFYGNRVRSLFAEPAYLSTYLSIAIPVSIYYAMVKKTSNWLWKLLPVILIIMMLTTNSKTAIGILIAECALASLLLLIQFRKLTSKTYFKKVIKNGIWILCAVIIGLGCNSVLRDRYSIDYDVTNIQDNHIITLKIENTGWMTWNDVENYQLTAAWYDKQWNSFGRVNVTIPQTMRKGDTAVLTIDLPKLSDYEKYSNVVIELQKFGPYETGELAGQGANKLTLNIEDGHLIPLKDLQNEVVDMSAIASTSNGSNQQRFGMMRVDYNIGKEYPILGVGGNDLKQAYVISNIPDSLKHNAEVKLWIQSQNENGIFKSSFPVISEYPHQFAVYGTLGLIGFLIPSGYIICQLLGLYKKWLHIDQELFWKVFSLVVGYFGLMVSFIAGTTMQLYLYWIMLGTMISLLLSIKNEIL
;
A
#
# COMPACT_ATOMS: atom_id res chain seq x y z
N MET A 1 20.44 -8.66 6.40
CA MET A 1 20.68 -7.43 5.61
C MET A 1 20.02 -7.49 4.24
N LEU A 2 20.37 -8.44 3.36
CA LEU A 2 19.80 -8.51 2.00
C LEU A 2 18.26 -8.60 1.98
N ALA A 3 17.65 -9.38 2.86
CA ALA A 3 16.20 -9.47 2.97
C ALA A 3 15.53 -8.10 3.19
N ILE A 4 16.19 -7.20 3.91
CA ILE A 4 15.68 -5.86 4.22
C ILE A 4 15.95 -4.90 3.05
N VAL A 5 17.14 -4.95 2.45
CA VAL A 5 17.47 -4.11 1.27
C VAL A 5 16.54 -4.41 0.09
N PHE A 6 16.04 -5.65 -0.02
CA PHE A 6 15.16 -6.07 -1.11
C PHE A 6 13.66 -5.85 -0.83
N ILE A 7 13.26 -5.32 0.33
CA ILE A 7 11.86 -5.02 0.63
C ILE A 7 11.21 -4.10 -0.40
N PRO A 8 11.88 -3.01 -0.89
CA PRO A 8 11.28 -2.14 -1.90
C PRO A 8 10.88 -2.86 -3.20
N PHE A 9 11.53 -3.97 -3.54
CA PHE A 9 11.24 -4.76 -4.74
C PHE A 9 10.18 -5.81 -4.45
N HIS A 10 8.93 -5.40 -4.28
CA HIS A 10 7.87 -6.31 -3.83
C HIS A 10 6.90 -6.74 -4.95
N VAL A 11 6.98 -6.15 -6.14
CA VAL A 11 6.20 -6.54 -7.33
C VAL A 11 7.11 -6.50 -8.55
N ILE A 12 8.18 -7.29 -8.54
CA ILE A 12 9.02 -7.46 -9.73
C ILE A 12 8.42 -8.48 -10.69
N HIS A 13 8.77 -8.36 -11.96
CA HIS A 13 8.38 -9.36 -12.96
C HIS A 13 8.72 -10.77 -12.49
N LYS A 14 7.83 -11.72 -12.73
CA LYS A 14 7.88 -13.10 -12.22
C LYS A 14 9.14 -13.85 -12.66
N PHE A 15 10.24 -13.60 -12.00
CA PHE A 15 11.53 -14.23 -12.28
C PHE A 15 11.54 -15.71 -11.91
N MET A 16 10.87 -16.08 -10.81
CA MET A 16 10.79 -17.43 -10.28
C MET A 16 9.44 -17.63 -9.60
N THR A 17 8.39 -17.82 -10.36
CA THR A 17 7.13 -18.26 -9.77
C THR A 17 7.27 -19.72 -9.38
N VAL A 18 7.16 -20.00 -8.08
CA VAL A 18 6.86 -21.36 -7.65
C VAL A 18 5.44 -21.68 -8.12
N PRO A 19 5.24 -22.65 -9.02
CA PRO A 19 3.97 -22.83 -9.74
C PRO A 19 2.73 -22.97 -8.86
N VAL A 20 2.88 -23.46 -7.63
CA VAL A 20 1.78 -23.72 -6.68
C VAL A 20 1.48 -22.53 -5.79
N LEU A 21 2.44 -21.63 -5.55
CA LEU A 21 2.36 -20.66 -4.47
C LEU A 21 2.05 -19.23 -4.93
N ASP A 22 2.06 -18.94 -6.24
CA ASP A 22 1.95 -17.60 -6.82
C ASP A 22 2.82 -16.53 -6.11
N MET A 23 3.92 -16.98 -5.54
CA MET A 23 4.87 -16.19 -4.77
C MET A 23 6.18 -16.10 -5.52
N GLY A 24 6.57 -14.98 -5.97
CA GLY A 24 7.83 -14.79 -6.69
C GLY A 24 8.12 -13.34 -7.00
N SER A 25 7.08 -12.51 -6.94
CA SER A 25 7.19 -11.08 -7.19
C SER A 25 7.93 -10.32 -6.09
N LYS A 26 8.10 -10.90 -4.88
CA LYS A 26 8.73 -10.24 -3.72
C LYS A 26 10.18 -10.70 -3.57
N LEU A 27 11.13 -9.86 -4.00
CA LEU A 27 12.56 -10.23 -3.98
C LEU A 27 13.07 -10.54 -2.57
N SER A 28 12.51 -9.93 -1.52
CA SER A 28 12.90 -10.16 -0.12
C SER A 28 12.61 -11.57 0.39
N ILE A 29 11.70 -12.32 -0.27
CA ILE A 29 11.31 -13.66 0.18
C ILE A 29 12.48 -14.68 0.02
N TYR A 30 13.29 -14.54 -1.02
CA TYR A 30 14.38 -15.49 -1.30
C TYR A 30 15.44 -15.52 -0.19
N PRO A 31 16.02 -14.39 0.26
CA PRO A 31 16.95 -14.41 1.38
C PRO A 31 16.26 -14.77 2.72
N ILE A 32 14.95 -14.56 2.88
CA ILE A 32 14.20 -15.03 4.06
C ILE A 32 14.14 -16.55 4.08
N ILE A 33 13.72 -17.17 2.98
CA ILE A 33 13.63 -18.66 2.88
C ILE A 33 15.01 -19.28 3.08
N LEU A 34 16.04 -18.74 2.43
CA LEU A 34 17.42 -19.22 2.59
C LEU A 34 17.86 -19.12 4.06
N GLY A 35 17.56 -17.98 4.72
CA GLY A 35 17.88 -17.76 6.14
C GLY A 35 17.17 -18.75 7.06
N ILE A 36 15.89 -18.99 6.84
CA ILE A 36 15.09 -19.99 7.59
C ILE A 36 15.64 -21.40 7.34
N GLY A 37 15.95 -21.74 6.09
CA GLY A 37 16.56 -23.04 5.74
C GLY A 37 17.91 -23.25 6.44
N CYS A 38 18.78 -22.26 6.44
CA CYS A 38 20.03 -22.30 7.18
C CYS A 38 19.82 -22.45 8.69
N TYR A 39 18.77 -21.80 9.25
CA TYR A 39 18.42 -21.96 10.66
C TYR A 39 18.02 -23.40 10.99
N PHE A 40 17.11 -24.01 10.21
CA PHE A 40 16.71 -25.39 10.42
C PHE A 40 17.88 -26.37 10.26
N TYR A 41 18.69 -26.24 9.20
CA TYR A 41 19.88 -27.06 8.99
C TYR A 41 20.82 -27.03 10.21
N GLN A 42 21.05 -25.84 10.76
CA GLN A 42 21.93 -25.68 11.94
C GLN A 42 21.28 -26.22 13.21
N ALA A 43 19.97 -26.07 13.39
CA ALA A 43 19.22 -26.63 14.52
C ALA A 43 19.30 -28.16 14.52
N PHE A 44 19.11 -28.80 13.37
CA PHE A 44 19.25 -30.25 13.21
C PHE A 44 20.68 -30.73 13.53
N LYS A 45 21.69 -30.05 12.97
CA LYS A 45 23.10 -30.48 13.13
C LYS A 45 23.61 -30.34 14.55
N LYS A 46 23.21 -29.28 15.28
CA LYS A 46 23.77 -28.95 16.60
C LYS A 46 22.88 -29.37 17.78
N ARG A 47 21.68 -29.87 17.56
CA ARG A 47 20.66 -30.23 18.58
C ARG A 47 20.43 -29.12 19.65
N THR A 48 20.66 -27.86 19.30
CA THR A 48 20.53 -26.72 20.21
C THR A 48 19.27 -25.93 19.87
N THR A 49 18.39 -25.75 20.85
CA THR A 49 17.25 -24.84 20.78
C THR A 49 17.69 -23.43 21.11
N TRP A 50 17.63 -22.53 20.14
CA TRP A 50 18.21 -21.17 20.22
C TRP A 50 17.18 -20.08 20.49
N ILE A 51 15.93 -20.44 20.70
CA ILE A 51 14.81 -19.53 20.79
C ILE A 51 14.14 -19.70 22.15
N PRO A 52 13.63 -18.60 22.77
CA PRO A 52 12.87 -18.71 24.01
C PRO A 52 11.68 -19.66 23.84
N LYS A 53 11.65 -20.74 24.62
CA LYS A 53 10.61 -21.79 24.53
C LYS A 53 9.21 -21.22 24.55
N LYS A 54 8.96 -20.19 25.38
CA LYS A 54 7.64 -19.52 25.46
C LYS A 54 7.18 -18.93 24.13
N TYR A 55 8.11 -18.33 23.36
CA TYR A 55 7.77 -17.78 22.04
C TYR A 55 7.54 -18.89 21.01
N VAL A 56 8.32 -19.95 21.06
CA VAL A 56 8.10 -21.13 20.19
C VAL A 56 6.74 -21.76 20.45
N TYR A 57 6.36 -21.96 21.70
CA TYR A 57 5.04 -22.49 22.06
C TYR A 57 3.91 -21.59 21.58
N PHE A 58 4.06 -20.27 21.75
CA PHE A 58 3.09 -19.31 21.22
C PHE A 58 2.93 -19.46 19.71
N VAL A 59 4.04 -19.49 18.95
CA VAL A 59 4.02 -19.62 17.49
C VAL A 59 3.38 -20.94 17.06
N ILE A 60 3.69 -22.06 17.74
CA ILE A 60 3.06 -23.36 17.47
C ILE A 60 1.56 -23.32 17.77
N SER A 61 1.15 -22.75 18.91
CA SER A 61 -0.28 -22.62 19.26
C SER A 61 -1.05 -21.81 18.22
N LEU A 62 -0.46 -20.71 17.73
CA LEU A 62 -1.07 -19.89 16.69
C LEU A 62 -1.16 -20.64 15.36
N PHE A 63 -0.14 -21.42 14.99
CA PHE A 63 -0.20 -22.30 13.81
C PHE A 63 -1.35 -23.30 13.92
N VAL A 64 -1.50 -23.93 15.09
CA VAL A 64 -2.59 -24.88 15.36
C VAL A 64 -3.95 -24.19 15.19
N VAL A 65 -4.14 -22.98 15.73
CA VAL A 65 -5.37 -22.19 15.55
C VAL A 65 -5.63 -21.91 14.07
N GLN A 66 -4.65 -21.41 13.33
CA GLN A 66 -4.79 -21.11 11.89
C GLN A 66 -5.06 -22.37 11.07
N PHE A 67 -4.41 -23.49 11.41
CA PHE A 67 -4.62 -24.77 10.74
C PHE A 67 -6.05 -25.29 10.97
N PHE A 68 -6.54 -25.30 12.24
CA PHE A 68 -7.92 -25.71 12.54
C PHE A 68 -8.93 -24.78 11.91
N SER A 69 -8.68 -23.46 11.90
CA SER A 69 -9.51 -22.50 11.18
C SER A 69 -9.59 -22.83 9.68
N THR A 70 -8.45 -23.14 9.06
CA THR A 70 -8.40 -23.46 7.63
C THR A 70 -9.14 -24.78 7.33
N VAL A 71 -8.94 -25.81 8.15
CA VAL A 71 -9.66 -27.08 8.01
C VAL A 71 -11.17 -26.88 8.20
N ASN A 72 -11.58 -26.15 9.23
CA ASN A 72 -12.99 -25.82 9.46
C ASN A 72 -13.57 -25.04 8.28
N GLY A 73 -12.85 -24.02 7.78
CA GLY A 73 -13.27 -23.26 6.61
C GLY A 73 -13.44 -24.11 5.35
N LEU A 74 -12.55 -25.08 5.13
CA LEU A 74 -12.71 -26.05 4.04
C LEU A 74 -13.94 -26.93 4.23
N LEU A 75 -14.23 -27.39 5.44
CA LEU A 75 -15.39 -28.26 5.73
C LEU A 75 -16.74 -27.56 5.54
N VAL A 76 -16.81 -26.26 5.89
CA VAL A 76 -18.05 -25.47 5.81
C VAL A 76 -18.16 -24.65 4.53
N PHE A 77 -17.24 -24.78 3.58
CA PHE A 77 -17.24 -23.99 2.36
C PHE A 77 -18.49 -24.24 1.50
N PRO A 78 -19.32 -23.22 1.23
CA PRO A 78 -20.65 -23.45 0.64
C PRO A 78 -20.61 -23.65 -0.88
N TYR A 79 -19.49 -23.40 -1.54
CA TYR A 79 -19.40 -23.39 -3.01
C TYR A 79 -18.65 -24.58 -3.59
N TRP A 80 -18.57 -25.72 -2.88
CA TRP A 80 -17.90 -26.93 -3.37
C TRP A 80 -18.48 -27.44 -4.68
N SER A 81 -19.81 -27.33 -4.87
CA SER A 81 -20.49 -27.76 -6.09
C SER A 81 -20.14 -26.91 -7.32
N SER A 82 -19.67 -25.68 -7.12
CA SER A 82 -19.31 -24.77 -8.22
C SER A 82 -17.83 -24.89 -8.63
N ILE A 83 -17.03 -25.71 -7.94
CA ILE A 83 -15.63 -25.88 -8.26
C ILE A 83 -15.48 -26.84 -9.42
N ASN A 84 -14.73 -26.39 -10.44
CA ASN A 84 -14.37 -27.21 -11.60
C ASN A 84 -12.87 -27.07 -11.85
N ILE A 85 -12.25 -28.14 -12.38
CA ILE A 85 -10.84 -28.20 -12.74
C ILE A 85 -10.45 -27.07 -13.71
N ASP A 86 -11.35 -26.66 -14.60
CA ASP A 86 -11.13 -25.61 -15.60
C ASP A 86 -10.78 -24.24 -15.00
N GLN A 87 -11.13 -24.03 -13.73
CA GLN A 87 -10.77 -22.82 -13.00
C GLN A 87 -9.25 -22.79 -12.66
N PHE A 88 -8.55 -23.93 -12.82
CA PHE A 88 -7.15 -24.08 -12.44
C PHE A 88 -6.27 -24.45 -13.65
N GLU A 89 -5.96 -23.50 -14.52
CA GLU A 89 -5.19 -23.71 -15.77
C GLU A 89 -3.90 -24.52 -15.58
N LYS A 90 -3.19 -24.33 -14.45
CA LYS A 90 -1.97 -25.08 -14.14
C LYS A 90 -2.27 -26.54 -13.86
N LEU A 91 -3.40 -26.83 -13.23
CA LEU A 91 -3.83 -28.20 -12.95
C LEU A 91 -4.28 -28.88 -14.24
N VAL A 92 -5.05 -28.19 -15.08
CA VAL A 92 -5.45 -28.69 -16.40
C VAL A 92 -4.22 -29.07 -17.22
N LYS A 93 -3.20 -28.21 -17.28
CA LYS A 93 -1.93 -28.51 -17.96
C LYS A 93 -1.18 -29.71 -17.36
N LEU A 94 -1.23 -29.91 -16.05
CA LEU A 94 -0.60 -31.07 -15.40
C LEU A 94 -1.37 -32.36 -15.69
N VAL A 95 -2.69 -32.31 -15.62
CA VAL A 95 -3.55 -33.48 -15.89
C VAL A 95 -3.47 -33.87 -17.37
N SER A 96 -3.39 -32.90 -18.29
CA SER A 96 -3.24 -33.21 -19.74
C SER A 96 -1.94 -33.92 -20.11
N LEU A 97 -0.97 -33.97 -19.20
CA LEU A 97 0.26 -34.79 -19.39
C LEU A 97 0.05 -36.30 -19.07
N ILE A 98 -1.09 -36.64 -18.47
CA ILE A 98 -1.41 -38.04 -18.11
C ILE A 98 -2.11 -38.70 -19.30
N PRO A 99 -1.69 -39.91 -19.73
CA PRO A 99 -2.42 -40.66 -20.76
C PRO A 99 -3.88 -40.90 -20.34
N ASN A 100 -4.80 -40.76 -21.26
CA ASN A 100 -6.26 -40.85 -21.04
C ASN A 100 -6.83 -39.76 -20.11
N SER A 101 -6.20 -38.59 -20.06
CA SER A 101 -6.66 -37.46 -19.23
C SER A 101 -8.08 -36.97 -19.52
N ASP A 102 -8.58 -37.15 -20.75
CA ASP A 102 -9.92 -36.71 -21.15
C ASP A 102 -11.04 -37.40 -20.35
N SER A 103 -10.88 -38.66 -19.99
CA SER A 103 -11.83 -39.37 -19.15
C SER A 103 -11.84 -38.87 -17.71
N ILE A 104 -10.66 -38.52 -17.19
CA ILE A 104 -10.47 -37.97 -15.86
C ILE A 104 -11.05 -36.52 -15.78
N LEU A 105 -10.79 -35.73 -16.81
CA LEU A 105 -11.28 -34.34 -16.88
C LEU A 105 -12.82 -34.26 -16.98
N ASN A 106 -13.45 -35.22 -17.65
CA ASN A 106 -14.89 -35.22 -17.88
C ASN A 106 -15.72 -35.85 -16.75
N GLN A 107 -15.23 -36.90 -16.09
CA GLN A 107 -15.99 -37.62 -15.05
C GLN A 107 -15.75 -37.10 -13.63
N ASP A 108 -14.50 -36.73 -13.29
CA ASP A 108 -14.10 -36.40 -11.91
C ASP A 108 -13.62 -34.95 -11.75
N SER A 109 -13.95 -34.07 -12.70
CA SER A 109 -13.40 -32.70 -12.74
C SER A 109 -13.67 -31.89 -11.47
N ASN A 110 -14.84 -32.06 -10.83
CA ASN A 110 -15.19 -31.41 -9.59
C ASN A 110 -14.34 -31.94 -8.42
N ILE A 111 -14.24 -33.25 -8.25
CA ILE A 111 -13.50 -33.87 -7.13
C ILE A 111 -12.01 -33.53 -7.21
N ILE A 112 -11.43 -33.57 -8.41
CA ILE A 112 -10.02 -33.21 -8.61
C ILE A 112 -9.78 -31.73 -8.30
N GLY A 113 -10.70 -30.85 -8.72
CA GLY A 113 -10.65 -29.43 -8.42
C GLY A 113 -10.71 -29.17 -6.89
N ILE A 114 -11.58 -29.87 -6.16
CA ILE A 114 -11.70 -29.78 -4.70
C ILE A 114 -10.42 -30.23 -4.00
N ILE A 115 -9.88 -31.40 -4.37
CA ILE A 115 -8.64 -31.92 -3.78
C ILE A 115 -7.49 -30.95 -4.03
N TRP A 116 -7.33 -30.49 -5.28
CA TRP A 116 -6.29 -29.53 -5.63
C TRP A 116 -6.38 -28.24 -4.84
N LEU A 117 -7.58 -27.65 -4.75
CA LEU A 117 -7.81 -26.42 -3.97
C LEU A 117 -7.46 -26.62 -2.50
N SER A 118 -7.91 -27.71 -1.90
CA SER A 118 -7.64 -28.03 -0.50
C SER A 118 -6.14 -28.16 -0.23
N ILE A 119 -5.42 -28.89 -1.08
CA ILE A 119 -3.96 -29.04 -0.99
C ILE A 119 -3.28 -27.66 -1.17
N LYS A 120 -3.69 -26.88 -2.19
CA LYS A 120 -3.14 -25.56 -2.46
C LYS A 120 -3.29 -24.63 -1.24
N ILE A 121 -4.47 -24.61 -0.62
CA ILE A 121 -4.75 -23.76 0.55
C ILE A 121 -3.88 -24.16 1.75
N ILE A 122 -3.75 -25.46 2.03
CA ILE A 122 -2.92 -25.97 3.14
C ILE A 122 -1.44 -25.66 2.90
N ILE A 123 -0.93 -25.90 1.71
CA ILE A 123 0.47 -25.58 1.36
C ILE A 123 0.71 -24.07 1.49
N LYS A 124 -0.22 -23.25 1.03
CA LYS A 124 -0.14 -21.79 1.11
C LYS A 124 -0.15 -21.30 2.56
N LEU A 125 -0.99 -21.91 3.43
CA LEU A 125 -0.98 -21.65 4.86
C LEU A 125 0.39 -21.96 5.48
N MET A 126 0.92 -23.16 5.25
CA MET A 126 2.22 -23.57 5.79
C MET A 126 3.35 -22.65 5.33
N PHE A 127 3.37 -22.31 4.04
CA PHE A 127 4.39 -21.44 3.47
C PHE A 127 4.27 -20.00 4.02
N ASN A 128 3.08 -19.45 4.08
CA ASN A 128 2.84 -18.13 4.64
C ASN A 128 3.26 -18.08 6.10
N PHE A 129 2.89 -19.09 6.90
CA PHE A 129 3.27 -19.18 8.28
C PHE A 129 4.79 -19.25 8.48
N LEU A 130 5.47 -20.04 7.64
CA LEU A 130 6.92 -20.17 7.66
C LEU A 130 7.62 -18.85 7.32
N THR A 131 7.17 -18.16 6.28
CA THR A 131 7.80 -16.91 5.82
C THR A 131 7.47 -15.70 6.71
N THR A 132 6.43 -15.77 7.51
CA THR A 132 6.01 -14.73 8.47
C THR A 132 6.56 -15.02 9.87
N TYR A 133 5.92 -15.87 10.65
CA TYR A 133 6.34 -16.19 12.01
C TYR A 133 7.70 -16.91 12.04
N GLY A 134 7.98 -17.78 11.07
CA GLY A 134 9.30 -18.40 10.92
C GLY A 134 10.41 -17.37 10.66
N CYS A 135 10.12 -16.28 9.93
CA CYS A 135 11.05 -15.17 9.76
C CYS A 135 11.36 -14.49 11.10
N SER A 136 10.35 -14.21 11.93
CA SER A 136 10.58 -13.63 13.26
C SER A 136 11.41 -14.54 14.17
N LEU A 137 11.14 -15.85 14.16
CA LEU A 137 11.93 -16.86 14.87
C LEU A 137 13.39 -16.89 14.41
N TRP A 138 13.60 -16.83 13.11
CA TRP A 138 14.94 -16.76 12.52
C TRP A 138 15.71 -15.53 13.01
N ILE A 139 15.09 -14.34 13.00
CA ILE A 139 15.74 -13.09 13.49
C ILE A 139 16.11 -13.20 14.97
N ILE A 140 15.21 -13.72 15.81
CA ILE A 140 15.49 -13.94 17.25
C ILE A 140 16.67 -14.89 17.42
N SER A 141 16.71 -15.98 16.65
CA SER A 141 17.82 -16.94 16.68
C SER A 141 19.14 -16.30 16.27
N LEU A 142 19.13 -15.44 15.26
CA LEU A 142 20.31 -14.67 14.86
C LEU A 142 20.79 -13.75 16.00
N TYR A 143 19.87 -13.10 16.72
CA TYR A 143 20.22 -12.25 17.86
C TYR A 143 20.92 -13.07 18.97
N ILE A 144 20.39 -14.22 19.33
CA ILE A 144 20.98 -15.07 20.38
C ILE A 144 22.43 -15.46 20.01
N ARG A 145 22.74 -15.64 18.73
CA ARG A 145 24.09 -15.98 18.25
C ARG A 145 25.01 -14.79 18.07
N CYS A 146 24.51 -13.76 17.42
CA CYS A 146 25.32 -12.66 16.90
C CYS A 146 25.15 -11.38 17.71
N LYS A 147 24.31 -11.41 18.77
CA LYS A 147 24.05 -10.27 19.66
C LYS A 147 23.82 -8.97 18.88
N GLU A 148 24.54 -7.92 19.20
CA GLU A 148 24.42 -6.58 18.63
C GLU A 148 24.60 -6.50 17.10
N ASN A 149 25.26 -7.47 16.48
CA ASN A 149 25.42 -7.49 15.03
C ASN A 149 24.08 -7.58 14.28
N VAL A 150 23.03 -8.18 14.88
CA VAL A 150 21.68 -8.24 14.27
C VAL A 150 21.14 -6.84 14.08
N PHE A 151 21.20 -5.98 15.10
CA PHE A 151 20.76 -4.58 14.99
C PHE A 151 21.59 -3.82 13.96
N LYS A 152 22.91 -4.00 13.97
CA LYS A 152 23.80 -3.39 12.97
C LYS A 152 23.41 -3.75 11.55
N TYR A 153 23.09 -5.01 11.27
CA TYR A 153 22.64 -5.46 9.95
C TYR A 153 21.22 -5.02 9.62
N PHE A 154 20.34 -4.96 10.61
CA PHE A 154 19.01 -4.40 10.46
C PHE A 154 19.07 -2.94 10.03
N TYR A 155 19.75 -2.09 10.79
CA TYR A 155 19.90 -0.66 10.48
C TYR A 155 20.57 -0.42 9.13
N LYS A 156 21.65 -1.15 8.80
CA LYS A 156 22.30 -1.05 7.48
C LYS A 156 21.36 -1.48 6.35
N GLY A 157 20.54 -2.49 6.57
CA GLY A 157 19.56 -2.95 5.59
C GLY A 157 18.49 -1.89 5.30
N ILE A 158 17.91 -1.29 6.36
CA ILE A 158 16.92 -0.21 6.23
C ILE A 158 17.51 1.00 5.50
N ILE A 159 18.70 1.46 5.90
CA ILE A 159 19.36 2.59 5.25
C ILE A 159 19.70 2.27 3.79
N GLY A 160 20.20 1.07 3.51
CA GLY A 160 20.52 0.64 2.14
C GLY A 160 19.27 0.66 1.22
N GLY A 161 18.16 0.12 1.70
CA GLY A 161 16.89 0.19 0.97
C GLY A 161 16.37 1.63 0.82
N ALA A 162 16.50 2.46 1.88
CA ALA A 162 16.09 3.86 1.84
C ALA A 162 16.91 4.68 0.82
N LEU A 163 18.23 4.43 0.73
CA LEU A 163 19.07 5.07 -0.28
C LEU A 163 18.69 4.65 -1.71
N LEU A 164 18.41 3.37 -1.94
CA LEU A 164 17.92 2.90 -3.25
C LEU A 164 16.60 3.59 -3.62
N CYS A 165 15.66 3.66 -2.67
CA CYS A 165 14.40 4.39 -2.87
C CYS A 165 14.65 5.87 -3.17
N THR A 166 15.56 6.52 -2.45
CA THR A 166 15.90 7.95 -2.67
C THR A 166 16.46 8.18 -4.06
N ILE A 167 17.42 7.35 -4.50
CA ILE A 167 18.04 7.46 -5.83
C ILE A 167 16.98 7.31 -6.92
N TYR A 168 16.10 6.32 -6.80
CA TYR A 168 15.04 6.12 -7.78
C TYR A 168 14.02 7.28 -7.78
N SER A 169 13.64 7.78 -6.60
CA SER A 169 12.69 8.89 -6.46
C SER A 169 13.23 10.21 -7.06
N ILE A 170 14.55 10.40 -7.16
CA ILE A 170 15.11 11.56 -7.87
C ILE A 170 14.63 11.56 -9.33
N VAL A 171 14.67 10.40 -10.00
CA VAL A 171 14.19 10.28 -11.39
C VAL A 171 12.68 10.52 -11.47
N GLU A 172 11.90 10.01 -10.48
CA GLU A 172 10.46 10.29 -10.41
C GLU A 172 10.17 11.78 -10.21
N TYR A 173 10.90 12.47 -9.32
CA TYR A 173 10.74 13.92 -9.15
C TYR A 173 11.02 14.68 -10.44
N VAL A 174 12.12 14.35 -11.14
CA VAL A 174 12.42 14.98 -12.42
C VAL A 174 11.29 14.76 -13.44
N HIS A 175 10.72 13.55 -13.50
CA HIS A 175 9.53 13.27 -14.32
C HIS A 175 8.32 14.12 -13.86
N LEU A 176 8.03 14.15 -12.57
CA LEU A 176 6.92 14.92 -12.01
C LEU A 176 7.06 16.43 -12.24
N PHE A 177 8.29 16.95 -12.33
CA PHE A 177 8.58 18.34 -12.69
C PHE A 177 8.76 18.56 -14.22
N GLY A 178 8.33 17.61 -15.04
CA GLY A 178 8.27 17.77 -16.52
C GLY A 178 9.54 17.43 -17.26
N GLY A 179 10.48 16.73 -16.63
CA GLY A 179 11.72 16.29 -17.30
C GLY A 179 11.47 15.12 -18.26
N ILE A 180 11.41 15.38 -19.56
CA ILE A 180 11.12 14.38 -20.61
C ILE A 180 12.10 13.20 -20.56
N TRP A 181 13.39 13.45 -20.33
CA TRP A 181 14.39 12.38 -20.24
C TRP A 181 14.10 11.39 -19.12
N ALA A 182 13.57 11.87 -18.00
CA ALA A 182 13.18 11.01 -16.88
C ALA A 182 11.95 10.17 -17.24
N SER A 183 10.99 10.73 -17.97
CA SER A 183 9.83 10.00 -18.50
C SER A 183 10.27 8.85 -19.42
N ILE A 184 11.23 9.10 -20.31
CA ILE A 184 11.82 8.08 -21.21
C ILE A 184 12.50 6.96 -20.41
N ILE A 185 13.28 7.31 -19.38
CA ILE A 185 13.94 6.33 -18.52
C ILE A 185 12.91 5.49 -17.78
N LEU A 186 11.93 6.14 -17.13
CA LEU A 186 10.90 5.43 -16.34
C LEU A 186 10.03 4.53 -17.21
N THR A 187 9.71 4.90 -18.44
CA THR A 187 8.98 4.05 -19.38
C THR A 187 9.70 2.72 -19.63
N LYS A 188 11.04 2.73 -19.65
CA LYS A 188 11.85 1.53 -19.85
C LYS A 188 12.09 0.73 -18.57
N ILE A 189 12.22 1.41 -17.42
CA ILE A 189 12.62 0.79 -16.17
C ILE A 189 11.41 0.30 -15.36
N ASN A 190 10.29 1.06 -15.35
CA ASN A 190 9.11 0.69 -14.56
C ASN A 190 8.58 -0.71 -14.88
N PRO A 191 8.51 -1.19 -16.12
CA PRO A 191 8.09 -2.56 -16.43
C PRO A 191 8.97 -3.65 -15.82
N LEU A 192 10.22 -3.33 -15.45
CA LEU A 192 11.12 -4.29 -14.79
C LEU A 192 10.81 -4.43 -13.30
N PHE A 193 10.31 -3.36 -12.67
CA PHE A 193 10.01 -3.31 -11.24
C PHE A 193 8.54 -3.56 -10.91
N TYR A 194 7.64 -3.35 -11.88
CA TYR A 194 6.21 -3.49 -11.68
C TYR A 194 5.67 -4.54 -12.64
N ASP A 195 5.34 -5.71 -12.11
CA ASP A 195 4.63 -6.75 -12.86
C ASP A 195 3.18 -6.28 -13.07
N VAL A 196 2.96 -5.56 -14.16
CA VAL A 196 1.62 -5.12 -14.55
C VAL A 196 0.83 -6.37 -14.92
N ALA A 197 -0.19 -6.69 -14.15
CA ALA A 197 -1.05 -7.82 -14.41
C ALA A 197 -1.72 -7.64 -15.79
N SER A 198 -1.30 -8.43 -16.77
CA SER A 198 -1.75 -8.35 -18.16
C SER A 198 -3.26 -8.53 -18.32
N SER A 199 -3.92 -9.19 -17.35
CA SER A 199 -5.37 -9.40 -17.32
C SER A 199 -6.19 -8.18 -16.91
N HIS A 200 -5.56 -7.17 -16.31
CA HIS A 200 -6.27 -6.00 -15.78
C HIS A 200 -5.76 -4.66 -16.29
N ASN A 201 -4.59 -4.59 -16.89
CA ASN A 201 -3.93 -3.44 -17.54
C ASN A 201 -3.87 -2.12 -16.73
N TRP A 202 -4.31 -2.10 -15.48
CA TRP A 202 -4.48 -0.88 -14.71
C TRP A 202 -3.72 -0.87 -13.37
N TRP A 203 -3.25 -2.02 -12.85
CA TRP A 203 -2.52 -2.06 -11.58
C TRP A 203 -1.32 -3.00 -11.62
N PRO A 204 -0.15 -2.56 -11.12
CA PRO A 204 0.18 -1.18 -10.79
C PRO A 204 0.29 -0.32 -12.04
N PRO A 205 -0.16 0.96 -12.00
CA PRO A 205 -0.03 1.85 -13.16
C PRO A 205 1.45 2.09 -13.47
N LEU A 206 1.76 2.29 -14.74
CA LEU A 206 3.14 2.54 -15.18
C LEU A 206 3.69 3.84 -14.55
N PHE A 207 2.84 4.85 -14.42
CA PHE A 207 3.13 6.14 -13.80
C PHE A 207 2.06 6.55 -12.79
N TYR A 208 2.47 7.30 -11.78
CA TYR A 208 1.57 8.07 -10.93
C TYR A 208 1.78 9.56 -11.19
N GLY A 209 0.73 10.26 -11.59
CA GLY A 209 0.85 11.64 -12.06
C GLY A 209 1.25 12.66 -10.98
N ASN A 210 0.85 12.49 -9.73
CA ASN A 210 1.09 13.45 -8.65
C ASN A 210 1.66 12.81 -7.37
N ARG A 211 2.22 11.62 -7.47
CA ARG A 211 2.65 10.84 -6.31
C ARG A 211 4.00 10.20 -6.56
N VAL A 212 4.84 10.21 -5.53
CA VAL A 212 6.08 9.44 -5.51
C VAL A 212 5.78 8.07 -4.91
N ARG A 213 6.22 7.00 -5.55
CA ARG A 213 6.13 5.63 -5.04
C ARG A 213 7.47 4.92 -4.95
N SER A 214 8.50 5.49 -5.59
CA SER A 214 9.82 4.89 -5.68
C SER A 214 9.77 3.47 -6.29
N LEU A 215 10.48 2.53 -5.71
CA LEU A 215 10.53 1.12 -6.15
C LEU A 215 9.30 0.30 -5.71
N PHE A 216 8.32 0.90 -5.06
CA PHE A 216 7.10 0.22 -4.62
C PHE A 216 5.99 0.31 -5.68
N ALA A 217 5.10 -0.68 -5.72
CA ALA A 217 3.95 -0.65 -6.63
C ALA A 217 2.97 0.48 -6.30
N GLU A 218 2.85 0.83 -5.02
CA GLU A 218 1.95 1.88 -4.55
C GLU A 218 2.64 2.87 -3.61
N PRO A 219 2.23 4.14 -3.63
CA PRO A 219 2.71 5.16 -2.69
C PRO A 219 2.49 4.79 -1.21
N ALA A 220 1.39 4.09 -0.90
CA ALA A 220 1.09 3.64 0.47
C ALA A 220 2.12 2.64 1.00
N TYR A 221 2.68 1.77 0.15
CA TYR A 221 3.72 0.82 0.55
C TYR A 221 5.06 1.50 0.80
N LEU A 222 5.39 2.52 0.00
CA LEU A 222 6.52 3.39 0.29
C LEU A 222 6.34 4.05 1.67
N SER A 223 5.16 4.59 1.98
CA SER A 223 4.85 5.20 3.29
C SER A 223 5.03 4.21 4.44
N THR A 224 4.57 2.98 4.28
CA THR A 224 4.76 1.90 5.26
C THR A 224 6.24 1.55 5.48
N TYR A 225 7.06 1.57 4.42
CA TYR A 225 8.50 1.37 4.54
C TYR A 225 9.18 2.56 5.24
N LEU A 226 8.80 3.77 4.88
CA LEU A 226 9.36 5.01 5.44
C LEU A 226 9.04 5.18 6.92
N SER A 227 7.95 4.58 7.44
CA SER A 227 7.64 4.57 8.88
C SER A 227 8.77 3.99 9.73
N ILE A 228 9.58 3.08 9.20
CA ILE A 228 10.78 2.58 9.88
C ILE A 228 12.04 3.31 9.43
N ALA A 229 12.13 3.65 8.15
CA ALA A 229 13.34 4.25 7.59
C ALA A 229 13.61 5.66 8.17
N ILE A 230 12.56 6.46 8.44
CA ILE A 230 12.70 7.80 9.04
C ILE A 230 13.25 7.71 10.47
N PRO A 231 12.62 6.99 11.42
CA PRO A 231 13.18 6.86 12.78
C PRO A 231 14.59 6.26 12.81
N VAL A 232 14.89 5.29 11.95
CA VAL A 232 16.25 4.72 11.82
C VAL A 232 17.25 5.74 11.30
N SER A 233 16.87 6.58 10.34
CA SER A 233 17.75 7.66 9.85
C SER A 233 18.00 8.73 10.91
N ILE A 234 16.98 9.06 11.73
CA ILE A 234 17.12 9.95 12.89
C ILE A 234 18.09 9.38 13.91
N TYR A 235 18.04 8.07 14.20
CA TYR A 235 19.03 7.42 15.06
C TYR A 235 20.47 7.68 14.57
N TYR A 236 20.74 7.50 13.28
CA TYR A 236 22.06 7.77 12.72
C TYR A 236 22.45 9.25 12.84
N ALA A 237 21.53 10.17 12.63
CA ALA A 237 21.77 11.62 12.78
C ALA A 237 22.09 12.01 14.22
N MET A 238 21.50 11.31 15.21
CA MET A 238 21.67 11.62 16.64
C MET A 238 22.90 10.96 17.26
N VAL A 239 23.22 9.71 16.86
CA VAL A 239 24.26 8.91 17.53
C VAL A 239 25.61 9.07 16.86
N LYS A 240 25.69 9.11 15.54
CA LYS A 240 26.98 9.23 14.86
C LYS A 240 27.59 10.60 15.08
N LYS A 241 28.80 10.58 15.67
CA LYS A 241 29.65 11.77 15.90
C LYS A 241 30.27 12.34 14.62
N THR A 242 30.02 11.73 13.45
CA THR A 242 30.61 12.16 12.18
C THR A 242 30.08 13.51 11.75
N SER A 243 30.98 14.40 11.36
CA SER A 243 30.72 15.71 10.73
C SER A 243 29.97 15.58 9.37
N ASN A 244 29.66 14.37 8.92
CA ASN A 244 29.05 14.12 7.62
C ASN A 244 27.60 14.60 7.62
N TRP A 245 27.37 15.70 6.90
CA TRP A 245 26.07 16.34 6.72
C TRP A 245 25.03 15.43 6.07
N LEU A 246 25.46 14.41 5.28
CA LEU A 246 24.58 13.45 4.62
C LEU A 246 23.65 12.72 5.61
N TRP A 247 24.15 12.39 6.81
CA TRP A 247 23.31 11.74 7.83
C TRP A 247 22.21 12.65 8.40
N LYS A 248 22.41 13.96 8.34
CA LYS A 248 21.39 14.94 8.74
C LYS A 248 20.38 15.21 7.63
N LEU A 249 20.83 15.11 6.37
CA LEU A 249 19.99 15.34 5.22
C LEU A 249 19.05 14.14 4.92
N LEU A 250 19.49 12.91 5.19
CA LEU A 250 18.72 11.71 4.89
C LEU A 250 17.32 11.71 5.52
N PRO A 251 17.11 11.95 6.84
CA PRO A 251 15.75 12.01 7.39
C PRO A 251 14.90 13.12 6.75
N VAL A 252 15.50 14.25 6.39
CA VAL A 252 14.81 15.34 5.70
C VAL A 252 14.26 14.86 4.35
N ILE A 253 15.11 14.23 3.55
CA ILE A 253 14.72 13.68 2.23
C ILE A 253 13.60 12.64 2.41
N LEU A 254 13.73 11.72 3.37
CA LEU A 254 12.74 10.67 3.57
C LEU A 254 11.38 11.22 4.04
N ILE A 255 11.36 12.29 4.86
CA ILE A 255 10.12 12.97 5.25
C ILE A 255 9.48 13.65 4.04
N ILE A 256 10.25 14.34 3.20
CA ILE A 256 9.75 14.93 1.95
C ILE A 256 9.17 13.85 1.05
N MET A 257 9.89 12.73 0.87
CA MET A 257 9.38 11.59 0.10
C MET A 257 8.07 11.06 0.67
N MET A 258 7.95 10.93 2.00
CA MET A 258 6.74 10.43 2.64
C MET A 258 5.54 11.34 2.40
N LEU A 259 5.71 12.66 2.47
CA LEU A 259 4.65 13.65 2.21
C LEU A 259 4.27 13.69 0.74
N THR A 260 5.24 13.58 -0.17
CA THR A 260 4.99 13.57 -1.62
C THR A 260 4.45 12.24 -2.16
N THR A 261 4.34 11.19 -1.33
CA THR A 261 3.50 10.03 -1.66
C THR A 261 2.03 10.42 -1.86
N ASN A 262 1.61 11.56 -1.35
CA ASN A 262 0.22 12.04 -1.35
C ASN A 262 -0.76 10.94 -0.87
N SER A 263 -0.32 10.14 0.10
CA SER A 263 -1.08 9.05 0.69
C SER A 263 -1.66 9.46 2.04
N LYS A 264 -2.96 9.26 2.22
CA LYS A 264 -3.63 9.47 3.52
C LYS A 264 -2.98 8.62 4.63
N THR A 265 -2.52 7.41 4.28
CA THR A 265 -1.77 6.52 5.17
C THR A 265 -0.48 7.17 5.66
N ALA A 266 0.26 7.87 4.78
CA ALA A 266 1.48 8.59 5.15
C ALA A 266 1.24 9.64 6.23
N ILE A 267 0.18 10.43 6.06
CA ILE A 267 -0.20 11.49 7.02
C ILE A 267 -0.56 10.87 8.36
N GLY A 268 -1.38 9.81 8.36
CA GLY A 268 -1.76 9.08 9.58
C GLY A 268 -0.55 8.53 10.34
N ILE A 269 0.39 7.90 9.63
CA ILE A 269 1.63 7.38 10.19
C ILE A 269 2.46 8.51 10.80
N LEU A 270 2.71 9.61 10.06
CA LEU A 270 3.52 10.73 10.54
C LEU A 270 2.93 11.37 11.80
N ILE A 271 1.61 11.58 11.84
CA ILE A 271 0.94 12.14 13.03
C ILE A 271 1.14 11.20 14.22
N ALA A 272 0.91 9.90 14.04
CA ALA A 272 1.05 8.91 15.10
C ALA A 272 2.50 8.79 15.61
N GLU A 273 3.47 8.76 14.70
CA GLU A 273 4.90 8.71 15.02
C GLU A 273 5.37 10.00 15.73
N CYS A 274 4.94 11.17 15.25
CA CYS A 274 5.26 12.45 15.89
C CYS A 274 4.68 12.52 17.31
N ALA A 275 3.44 12.06 17.51
CA ALA A 275 2.80 12.03 18.82
C ALA A 275 3.57 11.13 19.79
N LEU A 276 3.90 9.90 19.39
CA LEU A 276 4.67 8.97 20.20
C LEU A 276 6.10 9.49 20.46
N ALA A 277 6.77 9.97 19.42
CA ALA A 277 8.12 10.54 19.52
C ALA A 277 8.16 11.71 20.50
N SER A 278 7.18 12.63 20.42
CA SER A 278 7.04 13.75 21.35
C SER A 278 6.83 13.28 22.79
N LEU A 279 5.98 12.28 23.02
CA LEU A 279 5.78 11.69 24.33
C LEU A 279 7.06 11.10 24.90
N LEU A 280 7.78 10.30 24.12
CA LEU A 280 9.04 9.67 24.53
C LEU A 280 10.13 10.73 24.85
N LEU A 281 10.21 11.79 24.03
CA LEU A 281 11.15 12.89 24.26
C LEU A 281 10.79 13.70 25.51
N LEU A 282 9.50 14.01 25.75
CA LEU A 282 9.04 14.70 26.95
C LEU A 282 9.38 13.91 28.23
N ILE A 283 9.23 12.60 28.21
CA ILE A 283 9.61 11.73 29.30
C ILE A 283 11.11 11.81 29.55
N GLN A 284 11.91 11.80 28.48
CA GLN A 284 13.37 11.89 28.56
C GLN A 284 13.84 13.28 29.04
N PHE A 285 13.22 14.37 28.60
CA PHE A 285 13.59 15.74 28.97
C PHE A 285 13.46 16.04 30.45
N ARG A 286 12.52 15.42 31.16
CA ARG A 286 12.39 15.58 32.61
C ARG A 286 13.65 15.17 33.40
N LYS A 287 14.55 14.39 32.79
CA LYS A 287 15.76 13.86 33.40
C LYS A 287 17.08 14.37 32.78
N LEU A 288 16.99 15.10 31.65
CA LEU A 288 18.19 15.62 30.97
C LEU A 288 18.72 16.84 31.65
N THR A 289 19.89 16.69 32.29
CA THR A 289 20.66 17.77 32.94
C THR A 289 21.61 18.50 31.97
N SER A 290 21.91 17.90 30.79
CA SER A 290 22.90 18.45 29.84
C SER A 290 22.29 19.44 28.85
N LYS A 291 22.59 20.75 29.01
CA LYS A 291 22.19 21.83 28.06
C LYS A 291 22.64 21.57 26.61
N THR A 292 23.80 20.93 26.43
CA THR A 292 24.37 20.67 25.10
C THR A 292 23.53 19.63 24.31
N TYR A 293 23.08 18.59 24.98
CA TYR A 293 22.24 17.57 24.40
C TYR A 293 20.85 18.11 24.04
N PHE A 294 20.26 18.90 24.94
CA PHE A 294 18.99 19.57 24.71
C PHE A 294 19.04 20.45 23.45
N LYS A 295 20.09 21.27 23.29
CA LYS A 295 20.32 22.07 22.08
C LYS A 295 20.41 21.21 20.82
N LYS A 296 21.04 20.02 20.88
CA LYS A 296 21.14 19.11 19.74
C LYS A 296 19.78 18.53 19.34
N VAL A 297 18.96 18.16 20.30
CA VAL A 297 17.60 17.63 20.05
C VAL A 297 16.71 18.71 19.43
N ILE A 298 16.71 19.93 19.98
CA ILE A 298 15.94 21.05 19.42
C ILE A 298 16.41 21.36 18.00
N LYS A 299 17.72 21.45 17.77
CA LYS A 299 18.25 21.71 16.42
C LYS A 299 17.78 20.68 15.40
N ASN A 300 17.81 19.39 15.75
CA ASN A 300 17.33 18.34 14.85
C ASN A 300 15.79 18.37 14.71
N GLY A 301 15.05 18.73 15.76
CA GLY A 301 13.61 18.95 15.69
C GLY A 301 13.23 20.07 14.70
N ILE A 302 13.99 21.17 14.69
CA ILE A 302 13.82 22.24 13.72
C ILE A 302 14.03 21.75 12.28
N TRP A 303 15.08 20.92 12.04
CA TRP A 303 15.29 20.32 10.71
C TRP A 303 14.15 19.42 10.27
N ILE A 304 13.57 18.63 11.18
CA ILE A 304 12.39 17.81 10.92
C ILE A 304 11.19 18.70 10.57
N LEU A 305 10.96 19.77 11.33
CA LEU A 305 9.88 20.72 11.05
C LEU A 305 10.05 21.39 9.68
N CYS A 306 11.27 21.83 9.35
CA CYS A 306 11.59 22.37 8.03
C CYS A 306 11.32 21.34 6.92
N ALA A 307 11.67 20.07 7.14
CA ALA A 307 11.39 19.00 6.19
C ALA A 307 9.90 18.80 5.96
N VAL A 308 9.09 18.87 7.01
CA VAL A 308 7.62 18.79 6.91
C VAL A 308 7.07 19.98 6.11
N ILE A 309 7.51 21.20 6.40
CA ILE A 309 7.07 22.39 5.67
C ILE A 309 7.45 22.30 4.18
N ILE A 310 8.69 21.91 3.88
CA ILE A 310 9.17 21.73 2.51
C ILE A 310 8.35 20.63 1.81
N GLY A 311 8.14 19.49 2.47
CA GLY A 311 7.40 18.38 1.90
C GLY A 311 5.93 18.72 1.60
N LEU A 312 5.27 19.47 2.50
CA LEU A 312 3.92 19.99 2.25
C LEU A 312 3.89 20.97 1.09
N GLY A 313 4.89 21.88 1.01
CA GLY A 313 5.05 22.79 -0.12
C GLY A 313 5.27 22.07 -1.44
N CYS A 314 6.15 21.06 -1.49
CA CYS A 314 6.35 20.23 -2.67
C CYS A 314 5.06 19.50 -3.08
N ASN A 315 4.32 18.97 -2.12
CA ASN A 315 3.05 18.30 -2.39
C ASN A 315 2.00 19.26 -2.98
N SER A 316 1.89 20.48 -2.45
CA SER A 316 1.02 21.51 -3.01
C SER A 316 1.41 21.86 -4.46
N VAL A 317 2.69 22.10 -4.71
CA VAL A 317 3.19 22.39 -6.06
C VAL A 317 2.89 21.25 -7.03
N LEU A 318 3.07 19.98 -6.62
CA LEU A 318 2.75 18.82 -7.47
C LEU A 318 1.26 18.68 -7.72
N ARG A 319 0.42 19.04 -6.73
CA ARG A 319 -1.04 18.98 -6.87
C ARG A 319 -1.56 19.97 -7.89
N ASP A 320 -1.01 21.18 -7.93
CA ASP A 320 -1.53 22.29 -8.74
C ASP A 320 -0.85 22.39 -10.11
N ARG A 321 -0.18 21.32 -10.56
CA ARG A 321 0.60 21.26 -11.81
C ARG A 321 -0.18 21.64 -13.05
N TYR A 322 -1.37 21.06 -13.20
CA TYR A 322 -2.25 21.16 -14.36
C TYR A 322 -3.54 21.91 -14.03
N SER A 323 -3.50 22.84 -13.06
CA SER A 323 -4.68 23.64 -12.74
C SER A 323 -5.21 24.34 -13.99
N ILE A 324 -6.52 24.28 -14.13
CA ILE A 324 -7.26 24.84 -15.27
C ILE A 324 -8.51 25.52 -14.76
N ASP A 325 -8.79 26.70 -15.31
CA ASP A 325 -10.05 27.39 -15.13
C ASP A 325 -10.89 27.30 -16.39
N TYR A 326 -12.20 27.11 -16.19
CA TYR A 326 -13.19 27.00 -17.27
C TYR A 326 -14.19 28.14 -17.14
N ASP A 327 -14.44 28.83 -18.26
CA ASP A 327 -15.50 29.83 -18.40
C ASP A 327 -16.41 29.42 -19.55
N VAL A 328 -17.64 29.00 -19.25
CA VAL A 328 -18.62 28.60 -20.25
C VAL A 328 -19.22 29.82 -20.87
N THR A 329 -18.85 30.13 -22.10
CA THR A 329 -19.27 31.36 -22.81
C THR A 329 -20.60 31.19 -23.52
N ASN A 330 -20.91 30.00 -24.03
CA ASN A 330 -22.18 29.73 -24.75
C ASN A 330 -22.54 28.25 -24.75
N ILE A 331 -23.82 27.96 -24.65
CA ILE A 331 -24.39 26.62 -24.83
C ILE A 331 -25.51 26.70 -25.88
N GLN A 332 -25.34 26.00 -27.02
CA GLN A 332 -26.33 25.95 -28.09
C GLN A 332 -26.97 24.58 -28.19
N ASP A 333 -28.29 24.54 -28.32
CA ASP A 333 -29.08 23.30 -28.51
C ASP A 333 -28.78 22.21 -27.47
N ASN A 334 -28.30 22.55 -26.29
CA ASN A 334 -27.92 21.67 -25.18
C ASN A 334 -26.83 20.63 -25.49
N HIS A 335 -26.12 20.73 -26.59
CA HIS A 335 -25.05 19.78 -26.96
C HIS A 335 -23.79 20.47 -27.50
N ILE A 336 -23.88 21.71 -28.00
CA ILE A 336 -22.70 22.48 -28.45
C ILE A 336 -22.30 23.43 -27.33
N ILE A 337 -21.15 23.20 -26.74
CA ILE A 337 -20.63 23.95 -25.60
C ILE A 337 -19.40 24.73 -26.05
N THR A 338 -19.46 26.06 -26.00
CA THR A 338 -18.29 26.92 -26.21
C THR A 338 -17.78 27.39 -24.88
N LEU A 339 -16.51 27.13 -24.62
CA LEU A 339 -15.87 27.49 -23.37
C LEU A 339 -14.47 28.10 -23.61
N LYS A 340 -14.13 29.05 -22.76
CA LYS A 340 -12.79 29.59 -22.62
C LYS A 340 -12.09 28.82 -21.52
N ILE A 341 -10.89 28.32 -21.79
CA ILE A 341 -10.02 27.67 -20.81
C ILE A 341 -8.82 28.56 -20.53
N GLU A 342 -8.32 28.52 -19.30
CA GLU A 342 -7.09 29.18 -18.89
C GLU A 342 -6.18 28.17 -18.19
N ASN A 343 -4.91 28.11 -18.59
CA ASN A 343 -3.90 27.33 -17.86
C ASN A 343 -3.47 28.13 -16.61
N THR A 344 -4.05 27.83 -15.46
CA THR A 344 -3.67 28.44 -14.17
C THR A 344 -2.57 27.67 -13.46
N GLY A 345 -2.27 26.45 -13.93
CA GLY A 345 -1.17 25.60 -13.45
C GLY A 345 0.21 26.15 -13.84
N TRP A 346 1.24 25.54 -13.28
CA TRP A 346 2.62 25.92 -13.63
C TRP A 346 3.21 25.07 -14.74
N MET A 347 2.56 23.97 -15.12
CA MET A 347 3.01 23.12 -16.21
C MET A 347 2.57 23.66 -17.55
N THR A 348 3.50 23.76 -18.50
CA THR A 348 3.19 24.14 -19.88
C THR A 348 2.57 22.95 -20.61
N TRP A 349 1.44 23.14 -21.26
CA TRP A 349 0.84 22.15 -22.14
C TRP A 349 1.46 22.31 -23.53
N ASN A 350 2.34 21.38 -23.89
CA ASN A 350 3.10 21.47 -25.14
C ASN A 350 2.54 20.53 -26.21
N ASP A 351 2.96 20.76 -27.45
CA ASP A 351 2.47 20.03 -28.62
C ASP A 351 2.89 18.55 -28.66
N VAL A 352 3.98 18.20 -27.97
CA VAL A 352 4.51 16.81 -27.94
C VAL A 352 3.62 15.88 -27.14
N GLU A 353 2.92 16.42 -26.15
CA GLU A 353 2.16 15.63 -25.18
C GLU A 353 0.66 15.60 -25.46
N ASN A 354 0.22 16.17 -26.57
CA ASN A 354 -1.16 16.12 -27.08
C ASN A 354 -2.24 16.24 -25.99
N TYR A 355 -2.42 17.46 -25.48
CA TYR A 355 -3.46 17.76 -24.50
C TYR A 355 -4.81 17.95 -25.19
N GLN A 356 -5.87 17.38 -24.61
CA GLN A 356 -7.24 17.43 -25.13
C GLN A 356 -8.22 17.69 -24.00
N LEU A 357 -9.31 18.38 -24.30
CA LEU A 357 -10.51 18.35 -23.47
C LEU A 357 -11.36 17.17 -23.89
N THR A 358 -11.70 16.34 -22.94
CA THR A 358 -12.63 15.23 -23.13
C THR A 358 -13.96 15.57 -22.48
N ALA A 359 -15.06 15.43 -23.22
CA ALA A 359 -16.40 15.64 -22.71
C ALA A 359 -17.29 14.41 -22.97
N ALA A 360 -18.16 14.09 -22.04
CA ALA A 360 -19.11 13.01 -22.20
C ALA A 360 -20.38 13.26 -21.36
N TRP A 361 -21.50 12.69 -21.80
CA TRP A 361 -22.73 12.57 -21.04
C TRP A 361 -22.59 11.50 -19.97
N TYR A 362 -23.18 11.71 -18.80
CA TYR A 362 -23.24 10.73 -17.72
C TYR A 362 -24.66 10.55 -17.19
N ASP A 363 -25.06 9.29 -17.00
CA ASP A 363 -26.32 8.93 -16.35
C ASP A 363 -26.19 9.02 -14.81
N LYS A 364 -27.29 8.81 -14.09
CA LYS A 364 -27.32 8.80 -12.61
C LYS A 364 -26.45 7.68 -12.00
N GLN A 365 -26.06 6.68 -12.78
CA GLN A 365 -25.17 5.58 -12.38
C GLN A 365 -23.71 5.82 -12.81
N TRP A 366 -23.40 7.03 -13.34
CA TRP A 366 -22.07 7.39 -13.85
C TRP A 366 -21.60 6.57 -15.07
N ASN A 367 -22.50 5.99 -15.85
CA ASN A 367 -22.11 5.45 -17.15
C ASN A 367 -22.01 6.57 -18.17
N SER A 368 -20.90 6.60 -18.91
CA SER A 368 -20.65 7.63 -19.92
C SER A 368 -21.21 7.25 -21.28
N PHE A 369 -21.62 8.26 -22.05
CA PHE A 369 -22.07 8.14 -23.43
C PHE A 369 -21.56 9.31 -24.25
N GLY A 370 -21.28 9.06 -25.53
CA GLY A 370 -21.00 10.09 -26.51
C GLY A 370 -19.71 10.87 -26.23
N ARG A 371 -18.63 10.19 -25.85
CA ARG A 371 -17.34 10.81 -25.56
C ARG A 371 -16.77 11.53 -26.77
N VAL A 372 -16.42 12.80 -26.60
CA VAL A 372 -15.79 13.66 -27.59
C VAL A 372 -14.45 14.18 -27.05
N ASN A 373 -13.43 14.22 -27.90
CA ASN A 373 -12.12 14.76 -27.58
C ASN A 373 -11.84 15.97 -28.47
N VAL A 374 -11.50 17.11 -27.87
CA VAL A 374 -11.14 18.34 -28.56
C VAL A 374 -9.68 18.67 -28.24
N THR A 375 -8.82 18.65 -29.25
CA THR A 375 -7.39 18.96 -29.11
C THR A 375 -7.21 20.43 -28.81
N ILE A 376 -6.30 20.75 -27.87
CA ILE A 376 -5.89 22.12 -27.57
C ILE A 376 -4.96 22.58 -28.70
N PRO A 377 -5.32 23.65 -29.42
CA PRO A 377 -4.70 23.98 -30.71
C PRO A 377 -3.30 24.60 -30.64
N GLN A 378 -2.86 24.95 -29.44
CA GLN A 378 -1.60 25.66 -29.22
C GLN A 378 -0.93 25.28 -27.91
N THR A 379 0.39 25.51 -27.84
CA THR A 379 1.11 25.41 -26.56
C THR A 379 0.60 26.46 -25.61
N MET A 380 0.15 26.04 -24.40
CA MET A 380 -0.38 26.91 -23.37
C MET A 380 0.55 26.98 -22.17
N ARG A 381 1.10 28.15 -21.91
CA ARG A 381 1.84 28.47 -20.68
C ARG A 381 0.89 28.96 -19.60
N LYS A 382 1.37 29.09 -18.37
CA LYS A 382 0.59 29.67 -17.28
C LYS A 382 0.05 31.05 -17.65
N GLY A 383 -1.26 31.24 -17.50
CA GLY A 383 -1.99 32.45 -17.86
C GLY A 383 -2.46 32.52 -19.31
N ASP A 384 -2.04 31.59 -20.16
CA ASP A 384 -2.54 31.55 -21.55
C ASP A 384 -3.97 31.03 -21.58
N THR A 385 -4.77 31.56 -22.52
CA THR A 385 -6.17 31.20 -22.69
C THR A 385 -6.45 30.71 -24.11
N ALA A 386 -7.41 29.78 -24.23
CA ALA A 386 -7.92 29.31 -25.51
C ALA A 386 -9.45 29.20 -25.46
N VAL A 387 -10.09 29.42 -26.61
CA VAL A 387 -11.54 29.21 -26.77
C VAL A 387 -11.75 27.95 -27.58
N LEU A 388 -12.55 27.02 -27.05
CA LEU A 388 -12.82 25.72 -27.65
C LEU A 388 -14.32 25.50 -27.75
N THR A 389 -14.74 24.81 -28.80
CA THR A 389 -16.14 24.36 -28.97
C THR A 389 -16.17 22.84 -28.94
N ILE A 390 -17.01 22.31 -28.09
CA ILE A 390 -17.27 20.88 -27.91
C ILE A 390 -18.64 20.59 -28.48
N ASP A 391 -18.72 19.70 -29.46
CA ASP A 391 -19.98 19.26 -30.07
C ASP A 391 -20.27 17.81 -29.61
N LEU A 392 -21.13 17.69 -28.61
CA LEU A 392 -21.56 16.41 -28.07
C LEU A 392 -22.66 15.78 -28.93
N PRO A 393 -22.76 14.44 -29.02
CA PRO A 393 -23.89 13.80 -29.69
C PRO A 393 -25.21 14.24 -29.10
N LYS A 394 -26.16 14.59 -29.98
CA LYS A 394 -27.53 14.89 -29.56
C LYS A 394 -28.16 13.70 -28.87
N LEU A 395 -28.82 13.93 -27.75
CA LEU A 395 -29.57 12.91 -27.03
C LEU A 395 -30.99 12.85 -27.56
N SER A 396 -31.49 11.64 -27.73
CA SER A 396 -32.91 11.41 -28.00
C SER A 396 -33.78 11.53 -26.75
N ASP A 397 -33.17 11.34 -25.58
CA ASP A 397 -33.83 11.38 -24.28
C ASP A 397 -32.85 11.97 -23.23
N TYR A 398 -33.07 13.22 -22.85
CA TYR A 398 -32.27 13.93 -21.86
C TYR A 398 -32.58 13.47 -20.43
N GLU A 399 -33.76 12.86 -20.16
CA GLU A 399 -34.13 12.44 -18.81
C GLU A 399 -33.27 11.27 -18.31
N LYS A 400 -32.65 10.52 -19.23
CA LYS A 400 -31.75 9.42 -18.91
C LYS A 400 -30.42 9.87 -18.36
N TYR A 401 -29.98 11.09 -18.72
CA TYR A 401 -28.68 11.62 -18.36
C TYR A 401 -28.83 12.72 -17.31
N SER A 402 -27.86 12.84 -16.40
CA SER A 402 -27.89 13.82 -15.30
C SER A 402 -26.92 14.98 -15.52
N ASN A 403 -25.81 14.72 -16.19
CA ASN A 403 -24.78 15.72 -16.33
C ASN A 403 -23.85 15.48 -17.54
N VAL A 404 -23.10 16.53 -17.89
CA VAL A 404 -21.94 16.49 -18.77
C VAL A 404 -20.70 16.73 -17.91
N VAL A 405 -19.66 15.92 -18.10
CA VAL A 405 -18.35 16.15 -17.47
C VAL A 405 -17.33 16.47 -18.54
N ILE A 406 -16.61 17.57 -18.35
CA ILE A 406 -15.52 18.04 -19.20
C ILE A 406 -14.24 18.01 -18.38
N GLU A 407 -13.19 17.37 -18.92
CA GLU A 407 -11.91 17.20 -18.22
C GLU A 407 -10.73 17.36 -19.15
N LEU A 408 -9.62 17.89 -18.61
CA LEU A 408 -8.34 17.93 -19.31
C LEU A 408 -7.68 16.56 -19.24
N GLN A 409 -7.29 16.03 -20.39
CA GLN A 409 -6.55 14.79 -20.52
C GLN A 409 -5.28 14.97 -21.34
N LYS A 410 -4.31 14.09 -21.11
CA LYS A 410 -3.02 14.05 -21.79
C LYS A 410 -2.90 12.73 -22.55
N PHE A 411 -2.54 12.79 -23.83
CA PHE A 411 -2.41 11.63 -24.73
C PHE A 411 -0.99 11.49 -25.29
N GLY A 412 0.01 11.85 -24.50
CA GLY A 412 1.40 11.82 -24.91
C GLY A 412 2.00 10.42 -25.00
N PRO A 413 3.22 10.29 -25.59
CA PRO A 413 3.86 9.00 -25.81
C PRO A 413 4.37 8.33 -24.52
N TYR A 414 4.52 9.05 -23.42
CA TYR A 414 5.12 8.55 -22.18
C TYR A 414 4.10 8.34 -21.04
N GLU A 415 3.06 9.16 -21.03
CA GLU A 415 2.00 9.11 -20.02
C GLU A 415 0.69 9.55 -20.67
N THR A 416 -0.36 8.78 -20.47
CA THR A 416 -1.70 9.10 -20.98
C THR A 416 -2.70 9.03 -19.83
N GLY A 417 -3.71 9.89 -19.83
CA GLY A 417 -4.83 9.80 -18.92
C GLY A 417 -5.34 11.12 -18.37
N GLU A 418 -6.23 10.98 -17.40
CA GLU A 418 -6.89 12.08 -16.71
C GLU A 418 -5.91 12.86 -15.83
N LEU A 419 -5.99 14.18 -15.88
CA LEU A 419 -5.16 15.10 -15.10
C LEU A 419 -5.90 15.63 -13.85
N ALA A 420 -7.14 15.21 -13.58
CA ALA A 420 -7.93 15.65 -12.44
C ALA A 420 -7.22 15.47 -11.10
N GLY A 421 -6.54 14.33 -10.89
CA GLY A 421 -5.72 14.10 -9.70
C GLY A 421 -4.43 14.92 -9.62
N GLN A 422 -4.15 15.77 -10.62
CA GLN A 422 -2.92 16.55 -10.79
C GLN A 422 -3.19 18.07 -10.86
N GLY A 423 -4.40 18.47 -10.41
CA GLY A 423 -4.83 19.85 -10.36
C GLY A 423 -5.82 20.28 -11.45
N ALA A 424 -5.98 19.51 -12.51
CA ALA A 424 -6.98 19.80 -13.53
C ALA A 424 -8.38 19.44 -12.97
N ASN A 425 -9.09 20.43 -12.46
CA ASN A 425 -10.47 20.24 -12.02
C ASN A 425 -11.37 19.85 -13.19
N LYS A 426 -12.39 19.00 -12.93
CA LYS A 426 -13.42 18.68 -13.90
C LYS A 426 -14.49 19.76 -13.90
N LEU A 427 -14.93 20.18 -15.07
CA LEU A 427 -16.13 21.00 -15.21
C LEU A 427 -17.34 20.06 -15.33
N THR A 428 -18.31 20.25 -14.45
CA THR A 428 -19.59 19.52 -14.51
C THR A 428 -20.72 20.47 -14.84
N LEU A 429 -21.52 20.13 -15.87
CA LEU A 429 -22.73 20.82 -16.23
C LEU A 429 -23.90 19.91 -15.91
N ASN A 430 -24.87 20.40 -15.13
CA ASN A 430 -26.09 19.63 -14.81
C ASN A 430 -27.16 19.86 -15.89
N ILE A 431 -28.05 18.88 -16.03
CA ILE A 431 -29.27 19.03 -16.81
C ILE A 431 -30.40 19.37 -15.84
N GLU A 432 -30.90 20.61 -15.94
CA GLU A 432 -32.05 21.10 -15.18
C GLU A 432 -33.11 21.58 -16.17
N ASP A 433 -34.34 21.07 -16.07
CA ASP A 433 -35.45 21.39 -16.95
C ASP A 433 -35.12 21.23 -18.46
N GLY A 434 -34.26 20.24 -18.79
CA GLY A 434 -33.82 20.00 -20.16
C GLY A 434 -32.70 20.94 -20.64
N HIS A 435 -32.18 21.80 -19.80
CA HIS A 435 -31.10 22.74 -20.13
C HIS A 435 -29.80 22.39 -19.39
N LEU A 436 -28.65 22.55 -20.05
CA LEU A 436 -27.34 22.41 -19.42
C LEU A 436 -27.02 23.68 -18.64
N ILE A 437 -26.75 23.55 -17.35
CA ILE A 437 -26.39 24.63 -16.43
C ILE A 437 -25.06 24.33 -15.76
N PRO A 438 -24.08 25.26 -15.77
CA PRO A 438 -22.83 25.09 -15.03
C PRO A 438 -23.09 25.01 -13.52
N LEU A 439 -22.56 23.99 -12.88
CA LEU A 439 -22.53 23.91 -11.42
C LEU A 439 -21.55 24.95 -10.88
N LYS A 440 -22.06 25.99 -10.23
CA LYS A 440 -21.26 27.11 -9.70
C LYS A 440 -20.36 26.75 -8.51
N ASP A 441 -20.56 25.61 -7.84
CA ASP A 441 -19.97 25.33 -6.53
C ASP A 441 -19.01 24.12 -6.48
N LEU A 442 -18.60 23.52 -7.60
CA LEU A 442 -17.57 22.48 -7.60
C LEU A 442 -16.14 23.02 -7.78
N GLN A 443 -15.96 24.33 -7.61
CA GLN A 443 -14.65 24.91 -7.41
C GLN A 443 -14.17 24.58 -5.99
N ASN A 444 -13.12 23.76 -5.94
CA ASN A 444 -12.36 23.43 -4.73
C ASN A 444 -13.04 22.44 -3.75
N GLU A 445 -13.03 21.16 -4.07
CA GLU A 445 -12.70 20.22 -3.00
C GLU A 445 -11.25 20.51 -2.58
N VAL A 446 -11.06 21.55 -1.81
CA VAL A 446 -9.91 21.66 -0.90
C VAL A 446 -9.87 20.32 -0.20
N VAL A 447 -8.71 19.68 -0.16
CA VAL A 447 -8.51 18.49 0.66
C VAL A 447 -8.67 18.97 2.11
N ASP A 448 -9.92 19.10 2.51
CA ASP A 448 -10.28 19.39 3.88
C ASP A 448 -9.74 18.25 4.73
N MET A 449 -9.05 18.56 5.80
CA MET A 449 -8.59 17.55 6.77
C MET A 449 -9.77 16.70 7.27
N SER A 450 -11.00 17.22 7.26
CA SER A 450 -12.23 16.46 7.49
C SER A 450 -12.48 15.39 6.42
N ALA A 451 -12.04 15.60 5.18
CA ALA A 451 -12.16 14.62 4.10
C ALA A 451 -11.26 13.38 4.30
N ILE A 452 -10.21 13.46 5.13
CA ILE A 452 -9.37 12.31 5.49
C ILE A 452 -10.21 11.28 6.27
N ALA A 453 -11.10 11.75 7.13
CA ALA A 453 -11.98 10.91 7.94
C ALA A 453 -13.38 10.71 7.31
N SER A 454 -13.71 11.42 6.22
CA SER A 454 -15.02 11.32 5.58
C SER A 454 -15.21 9.92 4.96
N THR A 455 -16.33 9.28 5.30
CA THR A 455 -16.74 7.98 4.74
C THR A 455 -17.49 8.11 3.41
N SER A 456 -17.83 9.34 2.99
CA SER A 456 -18.62 9.62 1.78
C SER A 456 -17.78 9.77 0.51
N ASN A 457 -16.49 10.04 0.61
CA ASN A 457 -15.62 10.20 -0.55
C ASN A 457 -15.22 8.86 -1.17
N GLY A 458 -15.25 8.73 -2.49
CA GLY A 458 -15.12 7.50 -3.26
C GLY A 458 -14.03 6.52 -2.77
N SER A 459 -12.77 6.97 -2.63
CA SER A 459 -11.66 6.11 -2.15
C SER A 459 -11.76 5.75 -0.66
N ASN A 460 -12.30 6.63 0.19
CA ASN A 460 -12.51 6.31 1.61
C ASN A 460 -13.74 5.43 1.79
N GLN A 461 -14.82 5.70 1.06
CA GLN A 461 -16.03 4.87 1.04
C GLN A 461 -15.68 3.42 0.72
N GLN A 462 -14.88 3.20 -0.32
CA GLN A 462 -14.38 1.90 -0.71
C GLN A 462 -13.58 1.23 0.42
N ARG A 463 -12.61 1.93 1.01
CA ARG A 463 -11.73 1.37 2.06
C ARG A 463 -12.53 0.99 3.32
N PHE A 464 -13.31 1.92 3.86
CA PHE A 464 -14.14 1.65 5.04
C PHE A 464 -15.22 0.61 4.75
N GLY A 465 -15.79 0.64 3.54
CA GLY A 465 -16.75 -0.35 3.10
C GLY A 465 -16.17 -1.76 3.08
N MET A 466 -15.00 -1.95 2.50
CA MET A 466 -14.31 -3.25 2.48
C MET A 466 -13.85 -3.70 3.86
N MET A 467 -13.42 -2.79 4.73
CA MET A 467 -13.16 -3.12 6.15
C MET A 467 -14.43 -3.64 6.84
N ARG A 468 -15.59 -3.03 6.55
CA ARG A 468 -16.88 -3.46 7.07
C ARG A 468 -17.29 -4.83 6.54
N VAL A 469 -16.99 -5.12 5.26
CA VAL A 469 -17.21 -6.45 4.66
C VAL A 469 -16.41 -7.51 5.44
N ASP A 470 -15.10 -7.30 5.63
CA ASP A 470 -14.26 -8.22 6.41
C ASP A 470 -14.77 -8.37 7.86
N TYR A 471 -15.19 -7.28 8.49
CA TYR A 471 -15.76 -7.33 9.84
C TYR A 471 -17.08 -8.12 9.89
N ASN A 472 -17.97 -7.96 8.90
CA ASN A 472 -19.24 -8.69 8.84
C ASN A 472 -18.99 -10.19 8.66
N ILE A 473 -18.07 -10.59 7.77
CA ILE A 473 -17.66 -11.99 7.62
C ILE A 473 -17.16 -12.56 8.97
N GLY A 474 -16.31 -11.81 9.69
CA GLY A 474 -15.83 -12.21 11.00
C GLY A 474 -16.96 -12.36 12.04
N LYS A 475 -18.02 -11.53 11.96
CA LYS A 475 -19.21 -11.66 12.82
C LYS A 475 -20.03 -12.92 12.53
N GLU A 476 -20.11 -13.34 11.28
CA GLU A 476 -20.78 -14.59 10.90
C GLU A 476 -20.00 -15.82 11.39
N TYR A 477 -18.66 -15.72 11.41
CA TYR A 477 -17.75 -16.81 11.82
C TYR A 477 -16.82 -16.37 12.96
N PRO A 478 -17.34 -16.05 14.18
CA PRO A 478 -16.61 -15.24 15.16
C PRO A 478 -15.42 -15.93 15.83
N ILE A 479 -15.38 -17.26 15.92
CA ILE A 479 -14.35 -17.98 16.68
C ILE A 479 -13.14 -18.28 15.80
N LEU A 480 -13.35 -18.97 14.68
CA LEU A 480 -12.29 -19.48 13.79
C LEU A 480 -12.24 -18.75 12.42
N GLY A 481 -13.19 -17.87 12.12
CA GLY A 481 -13.27 -17.25 10.80
C GLY A 481 -13.56 -18.25 9.68
N VAL A 482 -13.29 -17.84 8.43
CA VAL A 482 -13.57 -18.65 7.24
C VAL A 482 -12.35 -19.46 6.73
N GLY A 483 -11.23 -19.45 7.45
CA GLY A 483 -10.11 -20.38 7.24
C GLY A 483 -9.05 -20.00 6.22
N GLY A 484 -9.09 -18.80 5.64
CA GLY A 484 -8.05 -18.35 4.72
C GLY A 484 -8.54 -17.29 3.74
N ASN A 485 -7.61 -16.50 3.18
CA ASN A 485 -7.97 -15.43 2.25
C ASN A 485 -8.63 -15.96 0.97
N ASP A 486 -8.21 -17.10 0.46
CA ASP A 486 -8.78 -17.69 -0.76
C ASP A 486 -10.24 -18.13 -0.52
N LEU A 487 -10.55 -18.71 0.65
CA LEU A 487 -11.91 -19.06 1.04
C LEU A 487 -12.77 -17.82 1.34
N LYS A 488 -12.17 -16.79 1.94
CA LYS A 488 -12.86 -15.52 2.24
C LYS A 488 -13.48 -14.89 0.99
N GLN A 489 -12.82 -15.02 -0.17
CA GLN A 489 -13.31 -14.42 -1.42
C GLN A 489 -14.73 -14.84 -1.79
N ALA A 490 -15.15 -16.03 -1.40
CA ALA A 490 -16.50 -16.53 -1.66
C ALA A 490 -17.59 -15.79 -0.87
N TYR A 491 -17.24 -15.20 0.26
CA TYR A 491 -18.19 -14.51 1.14
C TYR A 491 -18.23 -13.00 0.91
N VAL A 492 -17.34 -12.44 0.09
CA VAL A 492 -17.19 -10.98 -0.05
C VAL A 492 -18.43 -10.36 -0.69
N ILE A 493 -18.89 -10.87 -1.84
CA ILE A 493 -20.00 -10.26 -2.60
C ILE A 493 -21.29 -10.21 -1.77
N SER A 494 -21.62 -11.28 -1.04
CA SER A 494 -22.82 -11.35 -0.17
C SER A 494 -22.77 -10.36 0.99
N ASN A 495 -21.57 -9.95 1.42
CA ASN A 495 -21.34 -9.04 2.53
C ASN A 495 -21.11 -7.58 2.11
N ILE A 496 -21.13 -7.27 0.79
CA ILE A 496 -20.97 -5.90 0.29
C ILE A 496 -22.25 -5.10 0.59
N PRO A 497 -22.18 -4.00 1.36
CA PRO A 497 -23.31 -3.11 1.57
C PRO A 497 -23.82 -2.50 0.25
N ASP A 498 -25.14 -2.29 0.13
CA ASP A 498 -25.73 -1.74 -1.09
C ASP A 498 -25.15 -0.37 -1.47
N SER A 499 -24.86 0.48 -0.49
CA SER A 499 -24.21 1.77 -0.71
C SER A 499 -22.83 1.66 -1.36
N LEU A 500 -22.14 0.53 -1.20
CA LEU A 500 -20.82 0.30 -1.77
C LEU A 500 -20.88 -0.33 -3.17
N LYS A 501 -21.97 -1.01 -3.51
CA LYS A 501 -22.16 -1.63 -4.84
C LYS A 501 -22.14 -0.61 -5.99
N HIS A 502 -22.44 0.66 -5.69
CA HIS A 502 -22.40 1.76 -6.67
C HIS A 502 -21.01 2.39 -6.84
N ASN A 503 -20.05 2.06 -6.00
CA ASN A 503 -18.67 2.55 -6.13
C ASN A 503 -18.01 1.94 -7.39
N ALA A 504 -17.40 2.78 -8.24
CA ALA A 504 -16.86 2.37 -9.53
C ALA A 504 -15.81 1.25 -9.43
N GLU A 505 -14.87 1.33 -8.46
CA GLU A 505 -13.85 0.30 -8.28
C GLU A 505 -14.46 -1.01 -7.77
N VAL A 506 -15.42 -0.93 -6.84
CA VAL A 506 -16.08 -2.13 -6.29
C VAL A 506 -16.92 -2.82 -7.38
N LYS A 507 -17.59 -2.07 -8.26
CA LYS A 507 -18.28 -2.62 -9.43
C LYS A 507 -17.33 -3.43 -10.32
N LEU A 508 -16.14 -2.87 -10.61
CA LEU A 508 -15.14 -3.57 -11.42
C LEU A 508 -14.66 -4.88 -10.76
N TRP A 509 -14.48 -4.89 -9.43
CA TRP A 509 -14.11 -6.11 -8.71
C TRP A 509 -15.23 -7.15 -8.71
N ILE A 510 -16.49 -6.74 -8.49
CA ILE A 510 -17.66 -7.62 -8.58
C ILE A 510 -17.75 -8.22 -9.99
N GLN A 511 -17.67 -7.37 -11.01
CA GLN A 511 -17.70 -7.81 -12.40
C GLN A 511 -16.56 -8.80 -12.70
N SER A 512 -15.35 -8.45 -12.32
CA SER A 512 -14.17 -9.31 -12.53
C SER A 512 -14.32 -10.66 -11.82
N GLN A 513 -14.88 -10.70 -10.61
CA GLN A 513 -15.09 -11.97 -9.90
C GLN A 513 -16.23 -12.80 -10.54
N ASN A 514 -17.30 -12.15 -11.03
CA ASN A 514 -18.38 -12.84 -11.72
C ASN A 514 -17.93 -13.43 -13.07
N GLU A 515 -17.07 -12.73 -13.82
CA GLU A 515 -16.55 -13.17 -15.12
C GLU A 515 -15.45 -14.23 -14.99
N ASN A 516 -14.53 -14.07 -14.04
CA ASN A 516 -13.33 -14.91 -13.93
C ASN A 516 -13.42 -15.96 -12.82
N GLY A 517 -14.41 -15.88 -11.93
CA GLY A 517 -14.61 -16.76 -10.79
C GLY A 517 -13.77 -16.36 -9.55
N ILE A 518 -14.17 -16.94 -8.41
CA ILE A 518 -13.68 -16.60 -7.06
C ILE A 518 -12.15 -16.78 -6.92
N PHE A 519 -11.56 -17.76 -7.62
CA PHE A 519 -10.14 -18.12 -7.47
C PHE A 519 -9.21 -17.44 -8.48
N LYS A 520 -9.76 -16.84 -9.53
CA LYS A 520 -9.00 -16.07 -10.54
C LYS A 520 -9.04 -14.57 -10.26
N SER A 521 -10.14 -14.07 -9.71
CA SER A 521 -10.33 -12.67 -9.36
C SER A 521 -10.63 -12.52 -7.88
N SER A 522 -9.83 -11.71 -7.17
CA SER A 522 -9.97 -11.53 -5.73
C SER A 522 -10.13 -10.06 -5.36
N PHE A 523 -10.95 -9.80 -4.36
CA PHE A 523 -11.03 -8.48 -3.73
C PHE A 523 -9.77 -8.18 -2.93
N PRO A 524 -9.24 -6.95 -2.99
CA PRO A 524 -8.06 -6.56 -2.23
C PRO A 524 -8.33 -6.58 -0.73
N VAL A 525 -7.30 -6.92 0.04
CA VAL A 525 -7.32 -6.77 1.50
C VAL A 525 -6.89 -5.34 1.83
N ILE A 526 -7.76 -4.59 2.48
CA ILE A 526 -7.56 -3.16 2.76
C ILE A 526 -6.95 -2.93 4.14
N SER A 527 -7.29 -3.75 5.14
CA SER A 527 -6.82 -3.61 6.52
C SER A 527 -6.50 -4.96 7.12
N GLU A 528 -5.39 -5.05 7.86
CA GLU A 528 -4.97 -6.29 8.49
C GLU A 528 -5.92 -6.73 9.61
N TYR A 529 -6.38 -5.78 10.45
CA TYR A 529 -7.15 -6.13 11.66
C TYR A 529 -8.50 -6.80 11.37
N PRO A 530 -9.41 -6.20 10.58
CA PRO A 530 -10.65 -6.87 10.21
C PRO A 530 -10.40 -8.09 9.32
N HIS A 531 -9.33 -8.09 8.52
CA HIS A 531 -8.94 -9.25 7.72
C HIS A 531 -8.58 -10.46 8.60
N GLN A 532 -7.77 -10.29 9.64
CA GLN A 532 -7.45 -11.37 10.59
C GLN A 532 -8.70 -11.90 11.29
N PHE A 533 -9.65 -11.01 11.61
CA PHE A 533 -10.94 -11.40 12.19
C PHE A 533 -11.81 -12.19 11.20
N ALA A 534 -11.90 -11.76 9.95
CA ALA A 534 -12.64 -12.49 8.91
C ALA A 534 -12.05 -13.89 8.66
N VAL A 535 -10.72 -13.97 8.54
CA VAL A 535 -10.04 -15.18 8.08
C VAL A 535 -9.87 -16.21 9.21
N TYR A 536 -9.47 -15.78 10.41
CA TYR A 536 -9.11 -16.66 11.52
C TYR A 536 -9.94 -16.41 12.79
N GLY A 537 -10.99 -15.58 12.72
CA GLY A 537 -11.87 -15.25 13.82
C GLY A 537 -11.20 -14.47 14.95
N THR A 538 -11.86 -14.42 16.10
CA THR A 538 -11.33 -13.77 17.31
C THR A 538 -10.03 -14.40 17.79
N LEU A 539 -9.87 -15.73 17.66
CA LEU A 539 -8.65 -16.41 18.08
C LEU A 539 -7.46 -16.00 17.22
N GLY A 540 -7.64 -15.87 15.90
CA GLY A 540 -6.59 -15.40 15.00
C GLY A 540 -6.23 -13.94 15.22
N LEU A 541 -7.23 -13.07 15.39
CA LEU A 541 -7.02 -11.64 15.67
C LEU A 541 -6.26 -11.44 17.00
N ILE A 542 -6.70 -12.11 18.07
CA ILE A 542 -6.00 -12.07 19.36
C ILE A 542 -4.56 -12.59 19.20
N GLY A 543 -4.38 -13.72 18.52
CA GLY A 543 -3.06 -14.27 18.25
C GLY A 543 -2.16 -13.33 17.48
N PHE A 544 -2.69 -12.57 16.53
CA PHE A 544 -1.96 -11.54 15.80
C PHE A 544 -1.56 -10.36 16.70
N LEU A 545 -2.41 -9.95 17.64
CA LEU A 545 -2.17 -8.79 18.52
C LEU A 545 -1.28 -9.13 19.73
N ILE A 546 -1.27 -10.37 20.21
CA ILE A 546 -0.50 -10.79 21.40
C ILE A 546 0.98 -10.38 21.35
N PRO A 547 1.75 -10.61 20.26
CA PRO A 547 3.15 -10.21 20.22
C PRO A 547 3.36 -8.71 20.41
N SER A 548 2.51 -7.89 19.78
CA SER A 548 2.56 -6.43 19.90
C SER A 548 2.18 -5.98 21.32
N GLY A 549 1.12 -6.55 21.88
CA GLY A 549 0.72 -6.31 23.27
C GLY A 549 1.82 -6.69 24.26
N TYR A 550 2.47 -7.84 24.06
CA TYR A 550 3.60 -8.27 24.88
C TYR A 550 4.77 -7.27 24.79
N ILE A 551 5.14 -6.82 23.58
CA ILE A 551 6.19 -5.82 23.40
C ILE A 551 5.86 -4.54 24.15
N ILE A 552 4.64 -4.02 24.00
CA ILE A 552 4.18 -2.80 24.69
C ILE A 552 4.26 -2.97 26.21
N CYS A 553 3.69 -4.07 26.77
CA CYS A 553 3.72 -4.35 28.19
C CYS A 553 5.15 -4.45 28.75
N GLN A 554 6.08 -5.11 28.02
CA GLN A 554 7.48 -5.21 28.43
C GLN A 554 8.18 -3.85 28.40
N LEU A 555 7.95 -3.03 27.36
CA LEU A 555 8.52 -1.69 27.25
C LEU A 555 8.02 -0.78 28.38
N LEU A 556 6.72 -0.85 28.72
CA LEU A 556 6.15 -0.12 29.85
C LEU A 556 6.73 -0.62 31.19
N GLY A 557 6.90 -1.92 31.36
CA GLY A 557 7.54 -2.49 32.55
C GLY A 557 9.01 -2.10 32.73
N LEU A 558 9.71 -1.91 31.61
CA LEU A 558 11.13 -1.48 31.60
C LEU A 558 11.28 0.05 31.62
N TYR A 559 10.18 0.81 31.53
CA TYR A 559 10.16 2.27 31.39
C TYR A 559 11.05 2.98 32.41
N LYS A 560 11.00 2.62 33.73
CA LYS A 560 11.83 3.24 34.75
C LYS A 560 13.33 2.96 34.56
N LYS A 561 13.65 1.84 33.94
CA LYS A 561 15.02 1.39 33.73
C LYS A 561 15.63 2.03 32.47
N TRP A 562 14.93 2.05 31.35
CA TRP A 562 15.49 2.63 30.12
C TRP A 562 15.58 4.16 30.11
N LEU A 563 15.00 4.84 31.09
CA LEU A 563 15.26 6.25 31.37
C LEU A 563 16.67 6.53 31.92
N HIS A 564 17.35 5.51 32.43
CA HIS A 564 18.72 5.60 32.99
C HIS A 564 19.81 5.08 32.03
N ILE A 565 19.44 4.62 30.85
CA ILE A 565 20.36 4.11 29.84
C ILE A 565 21.11 5.25 29.16
N ASP A 566 22.25 4.88 28.54
CA ASP A 566 23.05 5.82 27.77
C ASP A 566 22.28 6.38 26.54
N GLN A 567 22.83 7.44 25.97
CA GLN A 567 22.16 8.13 24.84
C GLN A 567 22.07 7.25 23.59
N GLU A 568 23.04 6.38 23.35
CA GLU A 568 23.04 5.52 22.17
C GLU A 568 21.92 4.49 22.26
N LEU A 569 21.80 3.82 23.39
CA LEU A 569 20.75 2.83 23.64
C LEU A 569 19.36 3.50 23.62
N PHE A 570 19.23 4.72 24.19
CA PHE A 570 17.98 5.48 24.10
C PHE A 570 17.54 5.69 22.65
N TRP A 571 18.41 6.21 21.78
CA TRP A 571 18.05 6.46 20.38
C TRP A 571 17.81 5.17 19.59
N LYS A 572 18.49 4.09 19.97
CA LYS A 572 18.23 2.75 19.42
C LYS A 572 16.81 2.28 19.77
N VAL A 573 16.43 2.33 21.04
CA VAL A 573 15.08 1.98 21.51
C VAL A 573 14.05 2.92 20.88
N PHE A 574 14.28 4.22 20.91
CA PHE A 574 13.41 5.24 20.32
C PHE A 574 13.10 4.93 18.86
N SER A 575 14.13 4.74 18.02
CA SER A 575 13.93 4.52 16.59
C SER A 575 13.15 3.23 16.27
N LEU A 576 13.42 2.16 17.03
CA LEU A 576 12.72 0.89 16.83
C LEU A 576 11.28 0.94 17.34
N VAL A 577 11.02 1.60 18.47
CA VAL A 577 9.67 1.72 19.05
C VAL A 577 8.78 2.63 18.20
N VAL A 578 9.28 3.80 17.79
CA VAL A 578 8.53 4.72 16.93
C VAL A 578 8.24 4.08 15.59
N GLY A 579 9.23 3.47 14.94
CA GLY A 579 9.03 2.80 13.66
C GLY A 579 8.10 1.58 13.74
N TYR A 580 8.17 0.79 14.81
CA TYR A 580 7.24 -0.32 15.03
C TYR A 580 5.80 0.16 15.20
N PHE A 581 5.61 1.25 15.95
CA PHE A 581 4.30 1.85 16.14
C PHE A 581 3.73 2.41 14.82
N GLY A 582 4.55 3.15 14.05
CA GLY A 582 4.15 3.63 12.72
C GLY A 582 3.75 2.49 11.78
N LEU A 583 4.49 1.37 11.83
CA LEU A 583 4.16 0.18 11.07
C LEU A 583 2.81 -0.43 11.48
N MET A 584 2.51 -0.51 12.80
CA MET A 584 1.22 -0.97 13.31
C MET A 584 0.07 -0.04 12.85
N VAL A 585 0.29 1.27 12.85
CA VAL A 585 -0.70 2.24 12.33
C VAL A 585 -0.92 2.06 10.83
N SER A 586 0.12 1.73 10.06
CA SER A 586 -0.02 1.50 8.62
C SER A 586 -0.99 0.34 8.29
N PHE A 587 -1.14 -0.63 9.18
CA PHE A 587 -2.02 -1.80 8.97
C PHE A 587 -3.51 -1.50 9.16
N ILE A 588 -3.86 -0.30 9.61
CA ILE A 588 -5.25 0.19 9.53
C ILE A 588 -5.68 0.32 8.05
N ALA A 589 -4.74 0.63 7.16
CA ALA A 589 -4.99 0.80 5.73
C ALA A 589 -4.00 0.00 4.85
N GLY A 590 -3.54 -1.15 5.32
CA GLY A 590 -2.62 -2.04 4.64
C GLY A 590 -2.53 -3.41 5.30
N THR A 591 -1.70 -4.31 4.77
CA THR A 591 -1.54 -5.67 5.29
C THR A 591 -0.08 -6.04 5.52
N THR A 592 0.16 -6.94 6.48
CA THR A 592 1.49 -7.46 6.81
C THR A 592 2.08 -8.33 5.69
N MET A 593 1.22 -8.92 4.87
CA MET A 593 1.62 -9.79 3.77
C MET A 593 2.16 -9.03 2.56
N GLN A 594 1.86 -7.75 2.45
CA GLN A 594 2.39 -6.92 1.36
C GLN A 594 3.89 -6.70 1.51
N LEU A 595 4.36 -6.43 2.74
CA LEU A 595 5.77 -6.24 3.04
C LEU A 595 6.20 -7.15 4.21
N TYR A 596 7.23 -7.98 4.01
CA TYR A 596 7.79 -8.82 5.08
C TYR A 596 8.47 -8.01 6.20
N LEU A 597 8.50 -6.70 6.08
CA LEU A 597 9.10 -5.77 7.02
C LEU A 597 8.57 -5.93 8.45
N TYR A 598 7.25 -6.16 8.60
CA TYR A 598 6.64 -6.38 9.91
C TYR A 598 7.24 -7.58 10.65
N TRP A 599 7.39 -8.71 9.95
CA TRP A 599 7.87 -9.95 10.56
C TRP A 599 9.34 -9.88 10.95
N ILE A 600 10.15 -9.18 10.14
CA ILE A 600 11.54 -8.87 10.47
C ILE A 600 11.58 -7.92 11.67
N MET A 601 10.74 -6.90 11.68
CA MET A 601 10.67 -5.92 12.76
C MET A 601 10.17 -6.54 14.07
N LEU A 602 9.18 -7.42 14.03
CA LEU A 602 8.69 -8.19 15.19
C LEU A 602 9.83 -8.98 15.84
N GLY A 603 10.58 -9.75 15.05
CA GLY A 603 11.75 -10.48 15.53
C GLY A 603 12.83 -9.55 16.12
N THR A 604 13.04 -8.39 15.50
CA THR A 604 13.99 -7.36 15.97
C THR A 604 13.54 -6.74 17.28
N MET A 605 12.24 -6.45 17.46
CA MET A 605 11.68 -5.90 18.72
C MET A 605 11.79 -6.89 19.88
N ILE A 606 11.50 -8.16 19.65
CA ILE A 606 11.66 -9.20 20.66
C ILE A 606 13.16 -9.33 21.03
N SER A 607 14.06 -9.27 20.05
CA SER A 607 15.50 -9.27 20.27
C SER A 607 15.96 -8.06 21.08
N LEU A 608 15.38 -6.88 20.84
CA LEU A 608 15.63 -5.67 21.62
C LEU A 608 15.26 -5.85 23.10
N LEU A 609 14.07 -6.43 23.37
CA LEU A 609 13.65 -6.72 24.75
C LEU A 609 14.61 -7.68 25.46
N LEU A 610 15.14 -8.68 24.75
CA LEU A 610 16.15 -9.60 25.27
C LEU A 610 17.48 -8.87 25.55
N SER A 611 17.90 -7.93 24.68
CA SER A 611 19.10 -7.11 24.88
C SER A 611 18.97 -6.25 26.14
N ILE A 612 17.88 -5.48 26.25
CA ILE A 612 17.65 -4.60 27.40
C ILE A 612 17.62 -5.40 28.72
N LYS A 613 17.00 -6.57 28.74
CA LYS A 613 16.99 -7.43 29.93
C LYS A 613 18.40 -7.89 30.33
N ASN A 614 19.23 -8.26 29.36
CA ASN A 614 20.60 -8.76 29.63
C ASN A 614 21.56 -7.64 30.03
N GLU A 615 21.34 -6.39 29.62
CA GLU A 615 22.17 -5.24 30.01
C GLU A 615 21.81 -4.68 31.40
N ILE A 616 20.62 -5.01 31.89
CA ILE A 616 20.05 -4.49 33.14
C ILE A 616 20.19 -5.52 34.30
N LEU A 617 20.34 -6.81 33.98
CA LEU A 617 20.65 -7.88 34.94
C LEU A 617 22.14 -8.02 35.13
#